data_6f5c612b76c70068ab11fb4af97659bc
#
_entry.id   6f5c612b76c70068ab11fb4af97659bc
#
_cell.length_a   1.000
_cell.length_b   1.000
_cell.length_c   1.000
_cell.angle_alpha   90.00
_cell.angle_beta   90.00
_cell.angle_gamma   90.00
#
_symmetry.space_group_name_H-M   'P 1'
#
loop_
_entity.id
_entity.type
_entity.pdbx_description
1 polymer ?
#
loop_
_entity_poly.entity_id
_entity_poly.type
_entity_poly.pdbx_seq_one_letter_code
_entity_poly.pdbx_strand_id
1 'polypeptide(L)' 'MNWDRIEGNWKQLKGAAREQWGKLTDSDWEQIAGNKDKLVGKIQEQYGITRDAAQKQADDWAAAERGHEADLHTTTRR' A
#
# COMPACT_ATOMS: atom_id res chain seq x y z
N MET A 1 -10.60 -5.32 6.69
CA MET A 1 -9.13 -5.29 6.54
C MET A 1 -8.51 -4.36 7.57
N ASN A 2 -7.42 -4.77 8.14
CA ASN A 2 -6.80 -4.01 9.21
C ASN A 2 -5.58 -3.23 8.71
N TRP A 3 -5.78 -1.95 8.41
CA TRP A 3 -4.69 -1.11 7.95
C TRP A 3 -3.69 -0.79 9.05
N ASP A 4 -4.07 -0.99 10.31
CA ASP A 4 -3.18 -0.72 11.44
C ASP A 4 -1.87 -1.50 11.31
N ARG A 5 -1.93 -2.71 10.81
CA ARG A 5 -0.72 -3.51 10.59
C ARG A 5 0.17 -2.90 9.54
N ILE A 6 -0.42 -2.37 8.49
CA ILE A 6 0.32 -1.69 7.43
C ILE A 6 1.02 -0.46 8.02
N GLU A 7 0.29 0.33 8.78
CA GLU A 7 0.84 1.52 9.40
C GLU A 7 1.96 1.17 10.38
N GLY A 8 1.75 0.14 11.18
CA GLY A 8 2.74 -0.29 12.15
C GLY A 8 4.02 -0.81 11.53
N ASN A 9 3.96 -1.33 10.31
CA ASN A 9 5.12 -1.85 9.59
C ASN A 9 5.50 -0.96 8.41
N TRP A 10 5.10 0.31 8.45
CA TRP A 10 5.23 1.18 7.29
C TRP A 10 6.66 1.30 6.79
N LYS A 11 7.62 1.36 7.68
CA LYS A 11 9.03 1.45 7.28
C LYS A 11 9.42 0.33 6.35
N GLN A 12 8.96 -0.89 6.66
CA GLN A 12 9.28 -2.06 5.86
C GLN A 12 8.45 -2.12 4.59
N LEU A 13 7.19 -1.69 4.69
CA LEU A 13 6.25 -1.81 3.58
C LEU A 13 6.35 -0.66 2.59
N LYS A 14 6.96 0.45 2.99
CA LYS A 14 7.05 1.62 2.12
C LYS A 14 7.76 1.29 0.81
N GLY A 15 8.79 0.45 0.85
CA GLY A 15 9.48 0.05 -0.36
C GLY A 15 8.57 -0.65 -1.35
N ALA A 16 7.76 -1.58 -0.85
CA ALA A 16 6.80 -2.30 -1.70
C ALA A 16 5.73 -1.35 -2.24
N ALA A 17 5.28 -0.42 -1.40
CA ALA A 17 4.30 0.57 -1.84
C ALA A 17 4.87 1.47 -2.94
N ARG A 18 6.13 1.85 -2.83
CA ARG A 18 6.77 2.67 -3.86
C ARG A 18 6.90 1.92 -5.17
N GLU A 19 7.07 0.63 -5.13
CA GLU A 19 7.07 -0.18 -6.34
C GLU A 19 5.70 -0.21 -7.00
N GLN A 20 4.66 -0.27 -6.17
CA GLN A 20 3.28 -0.30 -6.67
C GLN A 20 2.85 1.04 -7.26
N TRP A 21 3.23 2.14 -6.61
CA TRP A 21 2.83 3.48 -7.02
C TRP A 21 4.06 4.36 -7.26
N GLY A 22 4.79 4.03 -8.30
CA GLY A 22 6.05 4.70 -8.61
C GLY A 22 5.93 6.16 -8.99
N LYS A 23 4.72 6.62 -9.33
CA LYS A 23 4.52 8.03 -9.68
C LYS A 23 4.55 8.95 -8.47
N LEU A 24 4.36 8.43 -7.27
CA LEU A 24 4.40 9.25 -6.08
C LEU A 24 5.84 9.69 -5.79
N THR A 25 5.99 10.95 -5.39
CA THR A 25 7.30 11.52 -5.09
C THR A 25 7.72 11.19 -3.67
N ASP A 26 9.00 11.42 -3.36
CA ASP A 26 9.49 11.24 -1.99
C ASP A 26 8.70 12.09 -1.00
N SER A 27 8.38 13.33 -1.41
CA SER A 27 7.57 14.21 -0.58
C SER A 27 6.20 13.61 -0.31
N ASP A 28 5.60 13.00 -1.33
CA ASP A 28 4.31 12.33 -1.15
C ASP A 28 4.40 11.22 -0.12
N TRP A 29 5.45 10.41 -0.20
CA TRP A 29 5.62 9.30 0.75
C TRP A 29 5.83 9.79 2.18
N GLU A 30 6.54 10.89 2.35
CA GLU A 30 6.71 11.49 3.67
C GLU A 30 5.39 11.96 4.25
N GLN A 31 4.54 12.57 3.41
CA GLN A 31 3.23 13.04 3.86
C GLN A 31 2.30 11.88 4.19
N ILE A 32 2.39 10.79 3.46
CA ILE A 32 1.56 9.62 3.70
C ILE A 32 1.86 9.00 5.06
N ALA A 33 3.12 8.77 5.36
CA ALA A 33 3.56 8.26 6.66
C ALA A 33 2.71 7.09 7.18
N GLY A 34 2.28 6.21 6.29
CA GLY A 34 1.48 5.04 6.66
C GLY A 34 -0.01 5.29 6.77
N ASN A 35 -0.47 6.51 6.58
CA ASN A 35 -1.89 6.84 6.68
C ASN A 35 -2.62 6.48 5.39
N LYS A 36 -3.66 5.64 5.51
CA LYS A 36 -4.39 5.15 4.35
C LYS A 36 -5.09 6.27 3.57
N ASP A 37 -5.76 7.18 4.28
CA ASP A 37 -6.48 8.26 3.61
C ASP A 37 -5.54 9.14 2.79
N LYS A 38 -4.37 9.41 3.34
CA LYS A 38 -3.38 10.22 2.64
C LYS A 38 -2.83 9.47 1.43
N LEU A 39 -2.60 8.18 1.57
CA LEU A 39 -2.15 7.36 0.44
C LEU A 39 -3.19 7.38 -0.67
N VAL A 40 -4.46 7.17 -0.32
CA VAL A 40 -5.55 7.19 -1.30
C VAL A 40 -5.60 8.54 -2.01
N GLY A 41 -5.49 9.63 -1.26
CA GLY A 41 -5.49 10.97 -1.84
C GLY A 41 -4.35 11.20 -2.82
N LYS A 42 -3.15 10.73 -2.47
CA LYS A 42 -2.00 10.87 -3.37
C LYS A 42 -2.14 10.03 -4.63
N ILE A 43 -2.68 8.83 -4.49
CA ILE A 43 -2.95 7.99 -5.65
C ILE A 43 -3.93 8.70 -6.59
N GLN A 44 -4.99 9.28 -6.05
CA GLN A 44 -5.95 10.04 -6.86
C GLN A 44 -5.26 11.17 -7.62
N GLU A 45 -4.43 11.93 -6.93
CA GLU A 45 -3.74 13.07 -7.55
C GLU A 45 -2.82 12.64 -8.67
N GLN A 46 -1.97 11.67 -8.39
CA GLN A 46 -0.91 11.31 -9.32
C GLN A 46 -1.38 10.47 -10.49
N TYR A 47 -2.43 9.69 -10.28
CA TYR A 47 -2.92 8.79 -11.32
C TYR A 47 -4.22 9.27 -11.97
N GLY A 48 -4.82 10.33 -11.44
CA GLY A 48 -6.04 10.90 -12.01
C GLY A 48 -7.23 9.97 -11.99
N ILE A 49 -7.39 9.21 -10.92
CA ILE A 49 -8.48 8.24 -10.78
C ILE A 49 -9.42 8.66 -9.66
N THR A 50 -10.59 8.00 -9.59
CA THR A 50 -11.56 8.30 -8.56
C THR A 50 -11.07 7.82 -7.20
N ARG A 51 -11.67 8.37 -6.13
CA ARG A 51 -11.34 7.92 -4.78
C ARG A 51 -11.65 6.45 -4.59
N ASP A 52 -12.78 5.98 -5.12
CA ASP A 52 -13.15 4.57 -5.00
C ASP A 52 -12.12 3.68 -5.66
N ALA A 53 -11.65 4.06 -6.84
CA ALA A 53 -10.63 3.28 -7.53
C ALA A 53 -9.31 3.29 -6.76
N ALA A 54 -8.92 4.45 -6.24
CA ALA A 54 -7.70 4.57 -5.46
C ALA A 54 -7.78 3.75 -4.17
N GLN A 55 -8.93 3.80 -3.51
CA GLN A 55 -9.13 3.04 -2.29
C GLN A 55 -9.08 1.54 -2.55
N LYS A 56 -9.69 1.11 -3.66
CA LYS A 56 -9.63 -0.30 -4.03
C LYS A 56 -8.20 -0.74 -4.27
N GLN A 57 -7.41 0.07 -4.96
CA GLN A 57 -6.00 -0.25 -5.17
C GLN A 57 -5.25 -0.39 -3.84
N ALA A 58 -5.49 0.52 -2.92
CA ALA A 58 -4.82 0.46 -1.63
C ALA A 58 -5.24 -0.78 -0.85
N ASP A 59 -6.53 -1.11 -0.86
CA ASP A 59 -7.03 -2.30 -0.19
C ASP A 59 -6.49 -3.57 -0.82
N ASP A 60 -6.48 -3.63 -2.14
CA ASP A 60 -5.96 -4.80 -2.86
C ASP A 60 -4.47 -5.01 -2.57
N TRP A 61 -3.72 -3.92 -2.56
CA TRP A 61 -2.31 -3.99 -2.25
C TRP A 61 -2.07 -4.49 -0.83
N ALA A 62 -2.82 -3.96 0.13
CA ALA A 62 -2.67 -4.36 1.52
C ALA A 62 -3.02 -5.84 1.70
N ALA A 63 -4.06 -6.29 1.02
CA ALA A 63 -4.45 -7.71 1.07
C ALA A 63 -3.38 -8.58 0.43
N ALA A 64 -2.78 -8.12 -0.66
CA ALA A 64 -1.72 -8.86 -1.34
C ALA A 64 -0.47 -9.00 -0.47
N GLU A 65 -0.13 -7.95 0.28
CA GLU A 65 1.01 -8.03 1.17
C GLU A 65 0.78 -9.04 2.28
N ARG A 66 -0.42 -9.09 2.82
CA ARG A 66 -0.78 -10.11 3.80
C ARG A 66 -0.78 -11.49 3.18
N GLY A 67 -1.36 -11.59 1.99
CA GLY A 67 -1.39 -12.86 1.26
C GLY A 67 0.00 -13.35 0.91
N HIS A 68 0.89 -12.43 0.62
CA HIS A 68 2.27 -12.77 0.32
C HIS A 68 2.93 -13.48 1.49
N GLU A 69 2.70 -12.99 2.70
CA GLU A 69 3.21 -13.66 3.89
C GLU A 69 2.64 -15.07 4.02
N ALA A 70 1.33 -15.20 3.82
CA ALA A 70 0.68 -16.50 3.86
C ALA A 70 1.19 -17.42 2.75
N ASP A 71 1.43 -16.87 1.58
CA ASP A 71 1.95 -17.63 0.45
C ASP A 71 3.34 -18.17 0.73
N LEU A 72 4.16 -17.39 1.37
CA LEU A 72 5.49 -17.86 1.74
C LEU A 72 5.41 -19.08 2.63
N HIS A 73 4.50 -19.07 3.59
CA HIS A 73 4.25 -20.24 4.43
C HIS A 73 3.79 -21.43 3.60
N THR A 74 2.85 -21.18 2.70
CA THR A 74 2.31 -22.22 1.86
C THR A 74 3.37 -22.80 0.94
N THR A 75 4.17 -21.93 0.35
CA THR A 75 5.23 -22.35 -0.56
C THR A 75 6.24 -23.22 0.15
N THR A 76 6.54 -22.87 1.37
CA THR A 76 7.53 -23.62 2.16
C THR A 76 7.12 -25.06 2.35
N ARG A 77 5.83 -25.32 2.41
CA ARG A 77 5.34 -26.68 2.63
C ARG A 77 5.39 -27.55 1.41
N ARG A 78 5.59 -26.98 0.27
CA ARG A 78 5.68 -27.72 -0.96
C ARG A 78 7.08 -28.19 -1.22
#